data_4db2056d7f9b67b3ea2c94c7034ef2e8
#
_entry.id   4db2056d7f9b67b3ea2c94c7034ef2e8
#
_cell.length_a   1.000
_cell.length_b   1.000
_cell.length_c   1.000
_cell.angle_alpha   90.00
_cell.angle_beta   90.00
_cell.angle_gamma   90.00
#
_symmetry.space_group_name_H-M   'P 1'
#
loop_
_entity.id
_entity.type
_entity.pdbx_description
1 polymer ?
#
loop_
_entity_poly.entity_id
_entity_poly.type
_entity_poly.pdbx_seq_one_letter_code
_entity_poly.pdbx_strand_id
1 'polypeptide(L)'
;QPEHYPIVGECLLAAIGEVLGDAVTPEVANAWGEAYGFLAEILIGVEKTKYQKTADKAGGWNGYKSFKVIKKVQESASITSFYFEAADGTPIISYNSGQYISIKLDLGEEQKSVRNYSLSDWGGKNLRISVKKDGAFSTFLHDKINEGDCVELNAPYGVFKLEKGQGAVVFASGGVGVTPMLSMLHELSKNESKRKVSFLHGTQNKAELAFEDEIKSL
;
A
#
# COMPACT_ATOMS: atom_id res chain seq x y z
N GLN A 1 -13.58 -5.66 -0.87
CA GLN A 1 -14.87 -5.15 -1.40
C GLN A 1 -15.99 -6.12 -1.01
N PRO A 2 -17.26 -5.67 -0.89
CA PRO A 2 -18.37 -6.50 -0.41
C PRO A 2 -18.53 -7.83 -1.13
N GLU A 3 -18.30 -7.87 -2.43
CA GLU A 3 -18.41 -9.07 -3.30
C GLU A 3 -17.37 -10.16 -3.00
N HIS A 4 -16.32 -9.85 -2.26
CA HIS A 4 -15.30 -10.83 -1.89
C HIS A 4 -15.65 -11.61 -0.61
N TYR A 5 -16.50 -11.05 0.25
CA TYR A 5 -16.84 -11.69 1.53
C TYR A 5 -17.57 -13.02 1.37
N PRO A 6 -18.54 -13.19 0.44
CA PRO A 6 -19.15 -14.50 0.19
C PRO A 6 -18.11 -15.57 -0.20
N ILE A 7 -17.16 -15.24 -1.09
CA ILE A 7 -16.10 -16.15 -1.54
C ILE A 7 -15.23 -16.59 -0.36
N VAL A 8 -14.83 -15.63 0.49
CA VAL A 8 -14.03 -15.93 1.70
C VAL A 8 -14.84 -16.80 2.67
N GLY A 9 -16.14 -16.54 2.83
CA GLY A 9 -17.03 -17.33 3.68
C GLY A 9 -17.15 -18.78 3.22
N GLU A 10 -17.37 -19.00 1.94
CA GLU A 10 -17.42 -20.33 1.34
C GLU A 10 -16.11 -21.10 1.56
N CYS A 11 -14.96 -20.47 1.27
CA CYS A 11 -13.65 -21.07 1.49
C CYS A 11 -13.38 -21.38 2.98
N LEU A 12 -13.75 -20.48 3.88
CA LEU A 12 -13.59 -20.65 5.32
C LEU A 12 -14.41 -21.82 5.83
N LEU A 13 -15.70 -21.90 5.47
CA LEU A 13 -16.59 -22.98 5.88
C LEU A 13 -16.15 -24.34 5.32
N ALA A 14 -15.69 -24.36 4.06
CA ALA A 14 -15.11 -25.56 3.46
C ALA A 14 -13.85 -26.02 4.22
N ALA A 15 -12.94 -25.12 4.55
CA ALA A 15 -11.73 -25.44 5.32
C ALA A 15 -12.06 -25.93 6.74
N ILE A 16 -13.06 -25.34 7.42
CA ILE A 16 -13.52 -25.81 8.72
C ILE A 16 -14.05 -27.25 8.61
N GLY A 17 -14.85 -27.55 7.57
CA GLY A 17 -15.34 -28.91 7.32
C GLY A 17 -14.23 -29.91 7.05
N GLU A 18 -13.23 -29.53 6.25
CA GLU A 18 -12.09 -30.38 5.93
C GLU A 18 -11.23 -30.70 7.17
N VAL A 19 -10.95 -29.69 8.01
CA VAL A 19 -10.07 -29.84 9.18
C VAL A 19 -10.74 -30.58 10.34
N LEU A 20 -12.02 -30.29 10.61
CA LEU A 20 -12.75 -30.82 11.76
C LEU A 20 -13.57 -32.09 11.44
N GLY A 21 -13.76 -32.40 10.17
CA GLY A 21 -14.45 -33.62 9.73
C GLY A 21 -15.82 -33.82 10.39
N ASP A 22 -16.05 -34.99 10.96
CA ASP A 22 -17.34 -35.38 11.58
C ASP A 22 -17.77 -34.52 12.77
N ALA A 23 -16.88 -33.69 13.32
CA ALA A 23 -17.25 -32.72 14.36
C ALA A 23 -18.08 -31.56 13.84
N VAL A 24 -18.12 -31.34 12.52
CA VAL A 24 -18.94 -30.27 11.89
C VAL A 24 -20.31 -30.84 11.57
N THR A 25 -21.18 -30.87 12.59
CA THR A 25 -22.60 -31.17 12.36
C THR A 25 -23.29 -30.04 11.58
N PRO A 26 -24.47 -30.26 10.99
CA PRO A 26 -25.23 -29.20 10.34
C PRO A 26 -25.46 -27.96 11.21
N GLU A 27 -25.70 -28.16 12.51
CA GLU A 27 -25.88 -27.08 13.48
C GLU A 27 -24.59 -26.29 13.67
N VAL A 28 -23.44 -26.96 13.74
CA VAL A 28 -22.11 -26.31 13.86
C VAL A 28 -21.79 -25.52 12.58
N ALA A 29 -22.04 -26.10 11.41
CA ALA A 29 -21.85 -25.41 10.13
C ALA A 29 -22.71 -24.16 10.01
N ASN A 30 -24.00 -24.24 10.40
CA ASN A 30 -24.91 -23.09 10.39
C ASN A 30 -24.44 -22.01 11.38
N ALA A 31 -24.05 -22.37 12.59
CA ALA A 31 -23.56 -21.41 13.58
C ALA A 31 -22.32 -20.65 13.08
N TRP A 32 -21.35 -21.33 12.43
CA TRP A 32 -20.20 -20.70 11.80
C TRP A 32 -20.60 -19.79 10.64
N GLY A 33 -21.56 -20.21 9.83
CA GLY A 33 -22.10 -19.41 8.72
C GLY A 33 -22.74 -18.10 9.21
N GLU A 34 -23.58 -18.17 10.25
CA GLU A 34 -24.20 -16.99 10.86
C GLU A 34 -23.17 -16.06 11.50
N ALA A 35 -22.20 -16.61 12.24
CA ALA A 35 -21.11 -15.85 12.87
C ALA A 35 -20.26 -15.12 11.83
N TYR A 36 -19.89 -15.81 10.74
CA TYR A 36 -19.16 -15.20 9.64
C TYR A 36 -19.97 -14.12 8.94
N GLY A 37 -21.26 -14.38 8.66
CA GLY A 37 -22.15 -13.41 8.03
C GLY A 37 -22.24 -12.10 8.83
N PHE A 38 -22.43 -12.21 10.14
CA PHE A 38 -22.45 -11.06 11.03
C PHE A 38 -21.11 -10.27 11.03
N LEU A 39 -19.98 -10.98 11.08
CA LEU A 39 -18.65 -10.35 10.99
C LEU A 39 -18.45 -9.65 9.65
N ALA A 40 -18.85 -10.30 8.54
CA ALA A 40 -18.77 -9.74 7.20
C ALA A 40 -19.57 -8.45 7.06
N GLU A 41 -20.80 -8.39 7.58
CA GLU A 41 -21.63 -7.18 7.57
C GLU A 41 -20.95 -6.02 8.31
N ILE A 42 -20.39 -6.27 9.50
CA ILE A 42 -19.66 -5.26 10.26
C ILE A 42 -18.47 -4.72 9.44
N LEU A 43 -17.65 -5.62 8.87
CA LEU A 43 -16.47 -5.24 8.11
C LEU A 43 -16.84 -4.46 6.84
N ILE A 44 -17.85 -4.89 6.10
CA ILE A 44 -18.38 -4.18 4.93
C ILE A 44 -18.83 -2.76 5.31
N GLY A 45 -19.56 -2.62 6.42
CA GLY A 45 -20.01 -1.32 6.91
C GLY A 45 -18.86 -0.37 7.27
N VAL A 46 -17.82 -0.89 7.94
CA VAL A 46 -16.62 -0.14 8.28
C VAL A 46 -15.85 0.25 7.03
N GLU A 47 -15.65 -0.67 6.09
CA GLU A 47 -14.97 -0.40 4.83
C GLU A 47 -15.71 0.67 4.02
N LYS A 48 -17.02 0.55 3.85
CA LYS A 48 -17.85 1.53 3.14
C LYS A 48 -17.67 2.94 3.71
N THR A 49 -17.69 3.06 5.04
CA THR A 49 -17.48 4.34 5.72
C THR A 49 -16.09 4.92 5.46
N LYS A 50 -15.05 4.08 5.46
CA LYS A 50 -13.67 4.51 5.18
C LYS A 50 -13.51 4.93 3.72
N TYR A 51 -14.05 4.17 2.78
CA TYR A 51 -14.00 4.52 1.34
C TYR A 51 -14.71 5.84 1.07
N GLN A 52 -15.90 6.04 1.65
CA GLN A 52 -16.62 7.31 1.51
C GLN A 52 -15.82 8.49 2.07
N LYS A 53 -15.31 8.38 3.29
CA LYS A 53 -14.44 9.42 3.88
C LYS A 53 -13.21 9.75 3.05
N THR A 54 -12.67 8.77 2.32
CA THR A 54 -11.53 8.99 1.43
C THR A 54 -11.97 9.67 0.15
N ALA A 55 -13.10 9.26 -0.44
CA ALA A 55 -13.65 9.86 -1.65
C ALA A 55 -14.06 11.33 -1.45
N ASP A 56 -14.56 11.68 -0.26
CA ASP A 56 -15.01 13.03 0.09
C ASP A 56 -13.86 14.03 0.31
N LYS A 57 -12.62 13.56 0.40
CA LYS A 57 -11.45 14.47 0.50
C LYS A 57 -11.18 15.14 -0.84
N ALA A 58 -10.61 16.35 -0.80
CA ALA A 58 -10.10 17.01 -2.01
C ALA A 58 -9.09 16.10 -2.74
N GLY A 59 -9.33 15.82 -4.01
CA GLY A 59 -8.54 14.87 -4.81
C GLY A 59 -8.78 13.40 -4.46
N GLY A 60 -9.78 13.09 -3.61
CA GLY A 60 -10.12 11.73 -3.21
C GLY A 60 -10.89 10.97 -4.30
N TRP A 61 -10.85 9.64 -4.22
CA TRP A 61 -11.61 8.76 -5.12
C TRP A 61 -11.95 7.44 -4.43
N ASN A 62 -12.90 6.73 -5.00
CA ASN A 62 -13.26 5.37 -4.61
C ASN A 62 -12.86 4.39 -5.72
N GLY A 63 -12.46 3.17 -5.32
CA GLY A 63 -12.01 2.15 -6.27
C GLY A 63 -10.66 2.50 -6.92
N TYR A 64 -10.54 2.16 -8.19
CA TYR A 64 -9.33 2.40 -8.98
C TYR A 64 -9.51 3.62 -9.88
N LYS A 65 -8.47 4.44 -9.97
CA LYS A 65 -8.39 5.63 -10.81
C LYS A 65 -7.11 5.58 -11.64
N SER A 66 -7.16 6.10 -12.86
CA SER A 66 -6.02 6.13 -13.77
C SER A 66 -5.00 7.19 -13.34
N PHE A 67 -3.74 6.77 -13.24
CA PHE A 67 -2.59 7.61 -12.96
C PHE A 67 -1.51 7.40 -14.02
N LYS A 68 -0.90 8.49 -14.44
CA LYS A 68 0.21 8.49 -15.39
C LYS A 68 1.54 8.40 -14.65
N VAL A 69 2.42 7.53 -15.10
CA VAL A 69 3.82 7.50 -14.66
C VAL A 69 4.56 8.67 -15.29
N ILE A 70 4.98 9.62 -14.49
CA ILE A 70 5.66 10.84 -14.97
C ILE A 70 7.17 10.76 -14.85
N LYS A 71 7.68 9.84 -14.01
CA LYS A 71 9.13 9.67 -13.80
C LYS A 71 9.43 8.31 -13.24
N LYS A 72 10.54 7.72 -13.68
CA LYS A 72 11.17 6.52 -13.10
C LYS A 72 12.59 6.88 -12.68
N VAL A 73 12.98 6.47 -11.46
CA VAL A 73 14.34 6.69 -10.93
C VAL A 73 14.87 5.39 -10.35
N GLN A 74 16.01 4.93 -10.82
CA GLN A 74 16.70 3.81 -10.21
C GLN A 74 17.39 4.28 -8.93
N GLU A 75 16.99 3.74 -7.78
CA GLU A 75 17.46 4.12 -6.45
C GLU A 75 18.58 3.19 -5.93
N SER A 76 18.56 1.92 -6.38
CA SER A 76 19.60 0.92 -6.09
C SER A 76 19.68 -0.11 -7.21
N ALA A 77 20.51 -1.13 -7.05
CA ALA A 77 20.61 -2.22 -8.04
C ALA A 77 19.26 -2.91 -8.32
N SER A 78 18.37 -3.00 -7.32
CA SER A 78 17.08 -3.67 -7.45
C SER A 78 15.85 -2.81 -7.23
N ILE A 79 15.99 -1.55 -6.76
CA ILE A 79 14.86 -0.68 -6.41
C ILE A 79 14.74 0.46 -7.42
N THR A 80 13.51 0.66 -7.93
CA THR A 80 13.13 1.79 -8.80
C THR A 80 11.96 2.54 -8.17
N SER A 81 12.06 3.86 -8.13
CA SER A 81 10.97 4.77 -7.76
C SER A 81 10.13 5.12 -8.98
N PHE A 82 8.81 5.09 -8.79
CA PHE A 82 7.79 5.48 -9.78
C PHE A 82 7.01 6.66 -9.21
N TYR A 83 6.90 7.72 -10.01
CA TYR A 83 6.16 8.93 -9.66
C TYR A 83 4.89 9.00 -10.50
N PHE A 84 3.77 9.32 -9.85
CA PHE A 84 2.47 9.31 -10.49
C PHE A 84 1.75 10.65 -10.35
N GLU A 85 1.11 11.09 -11.41
CA GLU A 85 0.10 12.16 -11.39
C GLU A 85 -1.26 11.61 -11.82
N ALA A 86 -2.35 12.20 -11.36
CA ALA A 86 -3.68 11.79 -11.80
C ALA A 86 -3.84 12.08 -13.30
N ALA A 87 -4.29 11.09 -14.09
CA ALA A 87 -4.43 11.22 -15.53
C ALA A 87 -5.45 12.29 -15.96
N ASP A 88 -6.40 12.61 -15.07
CA ASP A 88 -7.41 13.65 -15.25
C ASP A 88 -6.97 15.03 -14.73
N GLY A 89 -5.72 15.18 -14.29
CA GLY A 89 -5.16 16.44 -13.77
C GLY A 89 -5.68 16.85 -12.40
N THR A 90 -6.45 16.03 -11.70
CA THR A 90 -6.90 16.38 -10.34
C THR A 90 -5.72 16.39 -9.35
N PRO A 91 -5.76 17.27 -8.33
CA PRO A 91 -4.74 17.30 -7.30
C PRO A 91 -4.63 15.96 -6.57
N ILE A 92 -3.43 15.65 -6.07
CA ILE A 92 -3.22 14.46 -5.24
C ILE A 92 -3.92 14.62 -3.89
N ILE A 93 -4.64 13.57 -3.50
CA ILE A 93 -5.28 13.46 -2.18
C ILE A 93 -4.24 13.60 -1.06
N SER A 94 -4.60 14.30 0.02
CA SER A 94 -3.79 14.30 1.23
C SER A 94 -3.80 12.94 1.92
N TYR A 95 -2.63 12.44 2.32
CA TYR A 95 -2.45 11.15 2.99
C TYR A 95 -1.50 11.26 4.18
N ASN A 96 -1.52 10.27 5.08
CA ASN A 96 -0.56 10.19 6.18
C ASN A 96 0.71 9.45 5.70
N SER A 97 1.87 9.88 6.17
CA SER A 97 3.12 9.17 5.91
C SER A 97 3.05 7.73 6.42
N GLY A 98 3.68 6.81 5.70
CA GLY A 98 3.62 5.38 5.97
C GLY A 98 2.41 4.64 5.36
N GLN A 99 1.44 5.35 4.80
CA GLN A 99 0.35 4.73 4.06
C GLN A 99 0.84 4.12 2.72
N TYR A 100 0.04 3.22 2.16
CA TYR A 100 0.28 2.53 0.90
C TYR A 100 -0.84 2.76 -0.11
N ILE A 101 -0.54 2.53 -1.37
CA ILE A 101 -1.49 2.42 -2.47
C ILE A 101 -1.51 1.00 -3.02
N SER A 102 -2.63 0.61 -3.62
CA SER A 102 -2.72 -0.63 -4.40
C SER A 102 -2.61 -0.29 -5.87
N ILE A 103 -1.74 -1.00 -6.58
CA ILE A 103 -1.61 -0.91 -8.04
C ILE A 103 -2.26 -2.14 -8.64
N LYS A 104 -3.10 -1.91 -9.65
CA LYS A 104 -3.71 -2.97 -10.45
C LYS A 104 -3.10 -2.93 -11.83
N LEU A 105 -2.54 -4.06 -12.25
CA LEU A 105 -1.98 -4.26 -13.58
C LEU A 105 -2.62 -5.47 -14.25
N ASP A 106 -2.68 -5.40 -15.56
CA ASP A 106 -2.97 -6.55 -16.41
C ASP A 106 -1.62 -7.13 -16.85
N LEU A 107 -1.31 -8.31 -16.35
CA LEU A 107 -0.04 -8.99 -16.66
C LEU A 107 -0.12 -9.85 -17.92
N GLY A 108 -1.25 -9.84 -18.63
CA GLY A 108 -1.62 -10.79 -19.68
C GLY A 108 -2.23 -12.07 -19.09
N GLU A 109 -2.67 -13.00 -19.97
CA GLU A 109 -3.31 -14.27 -19.57
C GLU A 109 -4.57 -14.11 -18.70
N GLU A 110 -5.37 -13.06 -18.96
CA GLU A 110 -6.62 -12.75 -18.24
C GLU A 110 -6.47 -12.51 -16.72
N GLN A 111 -5.25 -12.40 -16.19
CA GLN A 111 -4.99 -12.19 -14.77
C GLN A 111 -4.68 -10.72 -14.44
N LYS A 112 -5.72 -9.99 -14.04
CA LYS A 112 -5.53 -8.71 -13.35
C LYS A 112 -4.96 -8.98 -11.97
N SER A 113 -3.75 -8.51 -11.74
CA SER A 113 -3.08 -8.64 -10.44
C SER A 113 -3.06 -7.31 -9.70
N VAL A 114 -3.13 -7.38 -8.37
CA VAL A 114 -3.08 -6.21 -7.47
C VAL A 114 -1.95 -6.41 -6.47
N ARG A 115 -1.15 -5.36 -6.26
CA ARG A 115 -0.12 -5.34 -5.22
C ARG A 115 -0.12 -4.00 -4.49
N ASN A 116 0.20 -4.07 -3.20
CA ASN A 116 0.29 -2.91 -2.32
C ASN A 116 1.74 -2.43 -2.23
N TYR A 117 1.93 -1.11 -2.34
CA TYR A 117 3.23 -0.47 -2.19
C TYR A 117 3.12 0.74 -1.28
N SER A 118 3.98 0.78 -0.26
CA SER A 118 4.07 1.95 0.61
C SER A 118 4.48 3.18 -0.19
N LEU A 119 3.85 4.31 0.11
CA LEU A 119 4.30 5.59 -0.41
C LEU A 119 5.66 5.92 0.21
N SER A 120 6.62 6.30 -0.62
CA SER A 120 8.00 6.60 -0.22
C SER A 120 8.33 8.09 -0.16
N ASP A 121 7.34 8.96 -0.37
CA ASP A 121 7.40 10.41 -0.21
C ASP A 121 6.19 10.88 0.62
N TRP A 122 6.16 12.16 1.02
CA TRP A 122 5.06 12.79 1.70
C TRP A 122 4.94 14.28 1.37
N GLY A 123 3.70 14.77 1.23
CA GLY A 123 3.42 16.18 0.99
C GLY A 123 3.93 16.73 -0.34
N GLY A 124 4.24 15.85 -1.31
CA GLY A 124 4.59 16.22 -2.68
C GLY A 124 3.35 16.47 -3.54
N LYS A 125 3.59 16.91 -4.78
CA LYS A 125 2.55 17.10 -5.81
C LYS A 125 2.18 15.79 -6.50
N ASN A 126 2.97 14.74 -6.32
CA ASN A 126 2.85 13.44 -6.96
C ASN A 126 2.84 12.34 -5.92
N LEU A 127 2.31 11.17 -6.25
CA LEU A 127 2.51 9.96 -5.43
C LEU A 127 3.84 9.31 -5.86
N ARG A 128 4.65 8.87 -4.90
CA ARG A 128 5.86 8.08 -5.16
C ARG A 128 5.78 6.75 -4.44
N ILE A 129 6.01 5.68 -5.19
CA ILE A 129 6.34 4.37 -4.63
C ILE A 129 7.75 3.99 -5.05
N SER A 130 8.40 3.14 -4.26
CA SER A 130 9.71 2.60 -4.62
C SER A 130 9.65 1.08 -4.49
N VAL A 131 9.90 0.42 -5.59
CA VAL A 131 9.59 -1.00 -5.79
C VAL A 131 10.87 -1.78 -5.99
N LYS A 132 11.08 -2.80 -5.15
CA LYS A 132 12.13 -3.79 -5.39
C LYS A 132 11.67 -4.75 -6.49
N LYS A 133 12.53 -5.01 -7.46
CA LYS A 133 12.30 -6.01 -8.51
C LYS A 133 12.45 -7.41 -7.93
N ASP A 134 11.30 -8.06 -7.63
CA ASP A 134 11.24 -9.38 -7.00
C ASP A 134 9.87 -10.02 -7.32
N GLY A 135 9.86 -11.04 -8.17
CA GLY A 135 8.65 -11.71 -8.65
C GLY A 135 7.97 -11.05 -9.85
N ALA A 136 6.97 -11.72 -10.41
CA ALA A 136 6.37 -11.41 -11.71
C ALA A 136 5.79 -9.99 -11.79
N PHE A 137 5.02 -9.56 -10.77
CA PHE A 137 4.37 -8.25 -10.78
C PHE A 137 5.39 -7.09 -10.79
N SER A 138 6.36 -7.12 -9.88
CA SER A 138 7.38 -6.07 -9.80
C SER A 138 8.31 -6.08 -11.01
N THR A 139 8.62 -7.25 -11.57
CA THR A 139 9.36 -7.37 -12.81
C THR A 139 8.60 -6.73 -13.98
N PHE A 140 7.29 -6.99 -14.10
CA PHE A 140 6.46 -6.35 -15.13
C PHE A 140 6.43 -4.82 -14.95
N LEU A 141 6.27 -4.34 -13.71
CA LEU A 141 6.29 -2.91 -13.41
C LEU A 141 7.61 -2.24 -13.81
N HIS A 142 8.75 -2.90 -13.52
CA HIS A 142 10.07 -2.40 -13.89
C HIS A 142 10.32 -2.41 -15.39
N ASP A 143 9.96 -3.49 -16.09
CA ASP A 143 10.40 -3.77 -17.46
C ASP A 143 9.39 -3.33 -18.52
N LYS A 144 8.11 -3.24 -18.18
CA LYS A 144 7.04 -2.97 -19.15
C LYS A 144 6.37 -1.62 -18.95
N ILE A 145 6.33 -1.10 -17.71
CA ILE A 145 5.71 0.21 -17.44
C ILE A 145 6.76 1.31 -17.58
N ASN A 146 6.50 2.27 -18.45
CA ASN A 146 7.41 3.36 -18.80
C ASN A 146 6.81 4.72 -18.41
N GLU A 147 7.64 5.76 -18.45
CA GLU A 147 7.17 7.15 -18.35
C GLU A 147 6.18 7.44 -19.49
N GLY A 148 5.04 8.01 -19.13
CA GLY A 148 3.91 8.25 -20.03
C GLY A 148 2.80 7.20 -19.95
N ASP A 149 3.08 5.99 -19.49
CA ASP A 149 2.07 4.94 -19.34
C ASP A 149 1.11 5.24 -18.20
N CYS A 150 -0.11 4.72 -18.30
CA CYS A 150 -1.13 4.83 -17.27
C CYS A 150 -1.31 3.50 -16.54
N VAL A 151 -1.47 3.60 -15.21
CA VAL A 151 -1.78 2.48 -14.32
C VAL A 151 -2.99 2.80 -13.45
N GLU A 152 -3.67 1.79 -12.95
CA GLU A 152 -4.80 1.96 -12.04
C GLU A 152 -4.33 1.91 -10.59
N LEU A 153 -4.56 3.00 -9.84
CA LEU A 153 -4.22 3.12 -8.41
C LEU A 153 -5.48 3.23 -7.56
N ASN A 154 -5.47 2.52 -6.42
CA ASN A 154 -6.41 2.77 -5.34
C ASN A 154 -5.91 3.96 -4.49
N ALA A 155 -6.83 4.63 -3.77
CA ALA A 155 -6.47 5.71 -2.87
C ALA A 155 -5.53 5.23 -1.75
N PRO A 156 -4.75 6.14 -1.11
CA PRO A 156 -3.88 5.78 0.00
C PRO A 156 -4.66 5.26 1.21
N TYR A 157 -4.25 4.10 1.72
CA TYR A 157 -4.78 3.46 2.93
C TYR A 157 -3.65 2.96 3.83
N GLY A 158 -4.00 2.49 5.02
CA GLY A 158 -3.09 1.89 5.98
C GLY A 158 -3.14 2.57 7.34
N VAL A 159 -2.77 1.81 8.36
CA VAL A 159 -2.74 2.25 9.77
C VAL A 159 -1.31 2.47 10.26
N PHE A 160 -0.31 1.98 9.54
CA PHE A 160 1.10 2.22 9.84
C PHE A 160 1.44 3.64 9.43
N LYS A 161 1.59 4.52 10.40
CA LYS A 161 1.82 5.94 10.20
C LYS A 161 2.69 6.52 11.30
N LEU A 162 3.24 7.69 11.07
CA LEU A 162 4.01 8.40 12.08
C LEU A 162 3.14 8.71 13.30
N GLU A 163 3.58 8.25 14.46
CA GLU A 163 2.91 8.55 15.73
C GLU A 163 3.12 10.02 16.12
N LYS A 164 2.04 10.66 16.53
CA LYS A 164 2.08 12.03 17.05
C LYS A 164 2.85 12.08 18.35
N GLY A 165 3.61 13.14 18.58
CA GLY A 165 4.35 13.35 19.82
C GLY A 165 5.56 14.26 19.64
N GLN A 166 6.25 14.54 20.76
CA GLN A 166 7.45 15.37 20.81
C GLN A 166 8.73 14.57 21.11
N GLY A 167 8.57 13.28 21.47
CA GLY A 167 9.69 12.40 21.80
C GLY A 167 10.57 12.06 20.60
N ALA A 168 11.76 11.52 20.87
CA ALA A 168 12.64 11.01 19.83
C ALA A 168 11.97 9.89 19.00
N VAL A 169 12.38 9.78 17.74
CA VAL A 169 11.92 8.75 16.82
C VAL A 169 13.07 7.89 16.39
N VAL A 170 12.88 6.59 16.37
CA VAL A 170 13.81 5.63 15.80
C VAL A 170 13.12 4.96 14.62
N PHE A 171 13.67 5.15 13.41
CA PHE A 171 13.27 4.39 12.24
C PHE A 171 14.25 3.23 12.07
N ALA A 172 13.70 2.01 11.98
CA ALA A 172 14.47 0.81 11.73
C ALA A 172 13.89 0.08 10.51
N SER A 173 14.70 -0.19 9.51
CA SER A 173 14.25 -0.81 8.26
C SER A 173 15.29 -1.74 7.66
N GLY A 174 14.84 -2.65 6.78
CA GLY A 174 15.68 -3.54 5.99
C GLY A 174 15.22 -3.55 4.52
N GLY A 175 16.18 -3.45 3.59
CA GLY A 175 15.90 -3.47 2.15
C GLY A 175 14.82 -2.47 1.75
N VAL A 176 13.85 -2.88 0.91
CA VAL A 176 12.77 -1.99 0.43
C VAL A 176 11.80 -1.55 1.54
N GLY A 177 11.85 -2.13 2.75
CA GLY A 177 11.10 -1.66 3.91
C GLY A 177 11.47 -0.25 4.39
N VAL A 178 12.49 0.37 3.81
CA VAL A 178 12.83 1.80 4.00
C VAL A 178 11.72 2.75 3.55
N THR A 179 10.86 2.36 2.62
CA THR A 179 9.90 3.23 1.95
C THR A 179 8.91 3.94 2.89
N PRO A 180 8.20 3.28 3.83
CA PRO A 180 7.33 3.98 4.76
C PRO A 180 8.12 4.85 5.76
N MET A 181 9.34 4.45 6.14
CA MET A 181 10.19 5.24 7.04
C MET A 181 10.66 6.53 6.36
N LEU A 182 11.00 6.46 5.07
CA LEU A 182 11.36 7.62 4.28
C LEU A 182 10.20 8.60 4.15
N SER A 183 8.99 8.11 3.92
CA SER A 183 7.76 8.92 3.91
C SER A 183 7.56 9.65 5.25
N MET A 184 7.78 8.96 6.39
CA MET A 184 7.67 9.55 7.72
C MET A 184 8.78 10.58 7.99
N LEU A 185 10.00 10.34 7.48
CA LEU A 185 11.10 11.29 7.58
C LEU A 185 10.79 12.57 6.80
N HIS A 186 10.23 12.46 5.59
CA HIS A 186 9.74 13.60 4.82
C HIS A 186 8.68 14.41 5.59
N GLU A 187 7.74 13.74 6.26
CA GLU A 187 6.73 14.43 7.08
C GLU A 187 7.39 15.21 8.21
N LEU A 188 8.36 14.63 8.91
CA LEU A 188 9.07 15.32 9.98
C LEU A 188 9.86 16.52 9.47
N SER A 189 10.57 16.36 8.36
CA SER A 189 11.35 17.43 7.74
C SER A 189 10.47 18.58 7.26
N LYS A 190 9.41 18.30 6.48
CA LYS A 190 8.50 19.33 5.95
C LYS A 190 7.71 20.07 7.03
N ASN A 191 7.44 19.42 8.16
CA ASN A 191 6.77 20.03 9.31
C ASN A 191 7.77 20.72 10.28
N GLU A 192 9.04 20.84 9.90
CA GLU A 192 10.11 21.46 10.73
C GLU A 192 10.15 20.88 12.15
N SER A 193 9.98 19.57 12.27
CA SER A 193 9.91 18.87 13.55
C SER A 193 11.22 19.03 14.35
N LYS A 194 11.11 19.29 15.64
CA LYS A 194 12.25 19.33 16.58
C LYS A 194 12.58 17.98 17.20
N ARG A 195 11.90 16.91 16.78
CA ARG A 195 12.15 15.55 17.30
C ARG A 195 13.53 15.08 16.86
N LYS A 196 14.26 14.46 17.79
CA LYS A 196 15.49 13.73 17.42
C LYS A 196 15.10 12.50 16.61
N VAL A 197 15.75 12.30 15.47
CA VAL A 197 15.53 11.15 14.59
C VAL A 197 16.80 10.31 14.55
N SER A 198 16.67 9.01 14.77
CA SER A 198 17.70 8.02 14.49
C SER A 198 17.19 7.11 13.37
N PHE A 199 17.92 7.02 12.27
CA PHE A 199 17.55 6.21 11.11
C PHE A 199 18.53 5.03 10.98
N LEU A 200 18.02 3.81 11.20
CA LEU A 200 18.75 2.56 11.08
C LEU A 200 18.25 1.81 9.85
N HIS A 201 19.14 1.56 8.89
CA HIS A 201 18.80 0.88 7.66
C HIS A 201 19.80 -0.21 7.32
N GLY A 202 19.33 -1.45 7.20
CA GLY A 202 20.12 -2.60 6.81
C GLY A 202 19.88 -3.00 5.36
N THR A 203 20.96 -3.26 4.62
CA THR A 203 20.93 -3.80 3.24
C THR A 203 21.94 -4.94 3.11
N GLN A 204 21.77 -5.77 2.09
CA GLN A 204 22.68 -6.90 1.84
C GLN A 204 24.09 -6.43 1.46
N ASN A 205 24.19 -5.32 0.72
CA ASN A 205 25.43 -4.72 0.28
C ASN A 205 25.19 -3.26 -0.13
N LYS A 206 26.28 -2.53 -0.44
CA LYS A 206 26.22 -1.11 -0.80
C LYS A 206 25.45 -0.83 -2.09
N ALA A 207 25.45 -1.75 -3.05
CA ALA A 207 24.73 -1.56 -4.31
C ALA A 207 23.19 -1.60 -4.11
N GLU A 208 22.71 -2.20 -3.02
CA GLU A 208 21.30 -2.24 -2.62
C GLU A 208 20.92 -1.09 -1.67
N LEU A 209 21.84 -0.21 -1.30
CA LEU A 209 21.55 0.91 -0.42
C LEU A 209 20.87 2.03 -1.21
N ALA A 210 19.54 2.07 -1.10
CA ALA A 210 18.72 3.12 -1.70
C ALA A 210 18.57 4.33 -0.77
N PHE A 211 18.39 5.52 -1.32
CA PHE A 211 18.03 6.76 -0.63
C PHE A 211 19.05 7.31 0.39
N GLU A 212 20.30 6.86 0.36
CA GLU A 212 21.30 7.31 1.35
C GLU A 212 21.44 8.84 1.36
N ASP A 213 21.61 9.46 0.20
CA ASP A 213 21.78 10.91 0.08
C ASP A 213 20.47 11.67 0.40
N GLU A 214 19.31 11.13 -0.01
CA GLU A 214 18.01 11.71 0.31
C GLU A 214 17.76 11.71 1.83
N ILE A 215 18.02 10.59 2.50
CA ILE A 215 17.87 10.47 3.97
C ILE A 215 18.81 11.43 4.71
N LYS A 216 20.05 11.60 4.24
CA LYS A 216 21.02 12.52 4.85
C LYS A 216 20.68 13.98 4.63
N SER A 217 19.93 14.31 3.60
CA SER A 217 19.54 15.68 3.27
C SER A 217 18.30 16.17 4.02
N LEU A 218 17.54 15.26 4.63
CA LEU A 218 16.33 15.54 5.38
C LEU A 218 16.58 15.74 6.88
#